data_1de7e559dabd2586e46c7e9c83bb1790
#
_entry.id   1de7e559dabd2586e46c7e9c83bb1790
#
_cell.length_a   1.000
_cell.length_b   1.000
_cell.length_c   1.000
_cell.angle_alpha   90.00
_cell.angle_beta   90.00
_cell.angle_gamma   90.00
#
_symmetry.space_group_name_H-M   'P 1'
#
loop_
_entity.id
_entity.type
_entity.pdbx_description
1 polymer ?
#
loop_
_entity_poly.entity_id
_entity_poly.type
_entity_poly.pdbx_seq_one_letter_code
_entity_poly.pdbx_strand_id
1 'polypeptide(L)'
;YAFDKLKTKDDVNHFFKEVFPDFYEMMPEIGDTWEDYPLAGLVIIRCFPWSFGKVSLIGDSAHATVPFYGQGMNSGFEDCRIMNELMIEHNEDWEKIFKAFETLRKPDGDGLQDLSLYNYYVMRDYVADPEFLLQKKFELRISKLYPEKYLPLYSQVSFSNIRYSVAYAKGMEQDAFIKEIMANHDIRSMFESEKVDDLIHEIFSDREAYDLVSN
;
A
#
# COMPACT_ATOMS: atom_id res chain seq x y z
N TYR A 1 24.74 -2.35 -6.28
CA TYR A 1 24.92 -1.00 -5.76
C TYR A 1 24.18 -0.83 -4.43
N ALA A 2 24.74 -0.01 -3.52
CA ALA A 2 24.10 0.36 -2.25
C ALA A 2 24.53 1.80 -1.91
N PHE A 3 23.67 2.56 -1.27
CA PHE A 3 23.93 3.97 -0.94
C PHE A 3 25.20 4.18 -0.12
N ASP A 4 25.55 3.24 0.74
CA ASP A 4 26.79 3.27 1.54
C ASP A 4 28.08 3.16 0.71
N LYS A 5 27.97 2.81 -0.58
CA LYS A 5 29.09 2.74 -1.54
C LYS A 5 29.25 4.00 -2.37
N LEU A 6 28.27 4.88 -2.40
CA LEU A 6 28.28 6.15 -3.14
C LEU A 6 28.87 7.24 -2.26
N LYS A 7 30.22 7.23 -2.07
CA LYS A 7 30.92 8.10 -1.13
C LYS A 7 31.62 9.29 -1.77
N THR A 8 31.98 9.15 -3.02
CA THR A 8 32.69 10.21 -3.76
C THR A 8 31.85 10.66 -4.95
N LYS A 9 32.13 11.88 -5.43
CA LYS A 9 31.55 12.40 -6.67
C LYS A 9 31.71 11.42 -7.82
N ASP A 10 32.86 10.77 -7.94
CA ASP A 10 33.13 9.84 -9.01
C ASP A 10 32.31 8.56 -8.88
N ASP A 11 32.12 8.03 -7.67
CA ASP A 11 31.23 6.87 -7.42
C ASP A 11 29.79 7.19 -7.85
N VAL A 12 29.30 8.36 -7.48
CA VAL A 12 27.94 8.83 -7.80
C VAL A 12 27.77 8.98 -9.32
N ASN A 13 28.68 9.71 -9.96
CA ASN A 13 28.64 9.92 -11.40
C ASN A 13 28.73 8.60 -12.18
N HIS A 14 29.58 7.67 -11.75
CA HIS A 14 29.69 6.36 -12.37
C HIS A 14 28.38 5.58 -12.24
N PHE A 15 27.81 5.53 -11.04
CA PHE A 15 26.54 4.85 -10.78
C PHE A 15 25.41 5.39 -11.65
N PHE A 16 25.20 6.71 -11.68
CA PHE A 16 24.10 7.28 -12.45
C PHE A 16 24.31 7.15 -13.96
N LYS A 17 25.54 7.23 -14.46
CA LYS A 17 25.83 6.98 -15.89
C LYS A 17 25.53 5.52 -16.30
N GLU A 18 25.79 4.58 -15.41
CA GLU A 18 25.61 3.16 -15.72
C GLU A 18 24.14 2.72 -15.55
N VAL A 19 23.49 3.15 -14.46
CA VAL A 19 22.18 2.62 -14.06
C VAL A 19 21.02 3.51 -14.55
N PHE A 20 21.23 4.81 -14.61
CA PHE A 20 20.22 5.81 -14.98
C PHE A 20 20.77 6.83 -16.00
N PRO A 21 21.24 6.38 -17.18
CA PRO A 21 21.88 7.27 -18.17
C PRO A 21 21.01 8.43 -18.57
N ASP A 22 19.69 8.20 -18.81
CA ASP A 22 18.72 9.24 -19.21
C ASP A 22 18.60 10.34 -18.14
N PHE A 23 18.57 9.94 -16.86
CA PHE A 23 18.54 10.87 -15.75
C PHE A 23 19.84 11.65 -15.63
N TYR A 24 21.00 10.97 -15.82
CA TYR A 24 22.31 11.62 -15.75
C TYR A 24 22.49 12.71 -16.82
N GLU A 25 21.95 12.53 -18.01
CA GLU A 25 21.95 13.56 -19.05
C GLU A 25 21.18 14.82 -18.63
N MET A 26 20.14 14.65 -17.83
CA MET A 26 19.31 15.76 -17.32
C MET A 26 19.90 16.46 -16.09
N MET A 27 20.74 15.77 -15.33
CA MET A 27 21.34 16.25 -14.07
C MET A 27 22.81 15.83 -13.95
N PRO A 28 23.71 16.34 -14.84
CA PRO A 28 25.09 15.93 -14.86
C PRO A 28 25.90 16.39 -13.61
N GLU A 29 25.38 17.34 -12.86
CA GLU A 29 25.94 17.85 -11.60
C GLU A 29 25.55 17.04 -10.35
N ILE A 30 24.83 15.92 -10.48
CA ILE A 30 24.36 15.14 -9.34
C ILE A 30 25.48 14.73 -8.38
N GLY A 31 26.67 14.43 -8.90
CA GLY A 31 27.82 14.09 -8.08
C GLY A 31 28.35 15.27 -7.25
N ASP A 32 28.12 16.50 -7.70
CA ASP A 32 28.55 17.73 -6.99
C ASP A 32 27.61 18.07 -5.84
N THR A 33 26.33 17.73 -5.96
CA THR A 33 25.28 18.06 -4.99
C THR A 33 24.90 16.88 -4.08
N TRP A 34 25.47 15.71 -4.29
CA TRP A 34 25.10 14.47 -3.58
C TRP A 34 25.21 14.60 -2.04
N GLU A 35 26.27 15.23 -1.56
CA GLU A 35 26.52 15.40 -0.13
C GLU A 35 25.58 16.43 0.51
N ASP A 36 24.94 17.31 -0.26
CA ASP A 36 23.97 18.27 0.23
C ASP A 36 22.65 17.61 0.67
N TYR A 37 22.44 16.36 0.24
CA TYR A 37 21.24 15.58 0.55
C TYR A 37 21.59 14.37 1.42
N PRO A 38 21.56 14.52 2.74
CA PRO A 38 21.90 13.41 3.64
C PRO A 38 20.93 12.24 3.48
N LEU A 39 21.48 11.03 3.53
CA LEU A 39 20.68 9.81 3.51
C LEU A 39 19.82 9.74 4.78
N ALA A 40 18.51 9.64 4.60
CA ALA A 40 17.56 9.46 5.69
C ALA A 40 17.01 8.02 5.69
N GLY A 41 16.88 7.44 6.88
CA GLY A 41 16.19 6.16 7.05
C GLY A 41 14.68 6.34 6.99
N LEU A 42 13.99 5.38 6.37
CA LEU A 42 12.54 5.28 6.46
C LEU A 42 12.17 4.55 7.75
N VAL A 43 11.20 5.08 8.48
CA VAL A 43 10.81 4.56 9.80
C VAL A 43 9.31 4.34 9.86
N ILE A 44 8.90 3.22 10.46
CA ILE A 44 7.52 2.96 10.87
C ILE A 44 7.44 3.18 12.37
N ILE A 45 6.46 3.95 12.82
CA ILE A 45 6.15 4.13 14.25
C ILE A 45 4.85 3.42 14.54
N ARG A 46 4.91 2.38 15.36
CA ARG A 46 3.73 1.63 15.82
C ARG A 46 3.70 1.66 17.34
N CYS A 47 2.76 2.39 17.91
CA CYS A 47 2.63 2.55 19.36
C CYS A 47 1.18 2.39 19.81
N PHE A 48 1.01 2.21 21.11
CA PHE A 48 -0.26 2.17 21.81
C PHE A 48 -0.01 2.28 23.33
N PRO A 49 -0.86 2.95 24.14
CA PRO A 49 -2.02 3.76 23.70
C PRO A 49 -1.58 5.05 22.99
N TRP A 50 -2.51 5.68 22.24
CA TRP A 50 -2.26 6.95 21.59
C TRP A 50 -2.60 8.14 22.47
N SER A 51 -3.36 7.93 23.53
CA SER A 51 -3.75 8.98 24.46
C SER A 51 -3.33 8.68 25.89
N PHE A 52 -2.98 9.75 26.61
CA PHE A 52 -2.68 9.72 28.02
C PHE A 52 -3.08 11.04 28.69
N GLY A 53 -4.00 10.99 29.64
CA GLY A 53 -4.54 12.17 30.30
C GLY A 53 -5.20 13.12 29.30
N LYS A 54 -4.62 14.31 29.13
CA LYS A 54 -5.13 15.36 28.24
C LYS A 54 -4.36 15.47 26.90
N VAL A 55 -3.55 14.49 26.57
CA VAL A 55 -2.72 14.46 25.34
C VAL A 55 -3.10 13.27 24.51
N SER A 56 -3.21 13.44 23.19
CA SER A 56 -3.37 12.36 22.21
C SER A 56 -2.40 12.56 21.06
N LEU A 57 -1.87 11.44 20.54
CA LEU A 57 -1.10 11.38 19.31
C LEU A 57 -2.07 11.29 18.12
N ILE A 58 -1.69 11.90 16.99
CA ILE A 58 -2.46 11.90 15.75
C ILE A 58 -1.51 11.90 14.55
N GLY A 59 -1.92 11.32 13.42
CA GLY A 59 -1.11 11.23 12.22
C GLY A 59 0.21 10.50 12.43
N ASP A 60 1.30 11.00 11.85
CA ASP A 60 2.62 10.37 11.90
C ASP A 60 3.17 10.18 13.33
N SER A 61 2.75 10.99 14.30
CA SER A 61 3.13 10.78 15.69
C SER A 61 2.55 9.50 16.30
N ALA A 62 1.42 9.01 15.78
CA ALA A 62 0.74 7.81 16.22
C ALA A 62 1.05 6.59 15.34
N HIS A 63 1.12 6.80 14.01
CA HIS A 63 1.20 5.72 13.02
C HIS A 63 2.00 6.10 11.77
N ALA A 64 3.19 6.69 11.94
CA ALA A 64 4.08 6.95 10.81
C ALA A 64 4.30 5.70 9.96
N THR A 65 4.25 5.85 8.65
CA THR A 65 4.38 4.76 7.69
C THR A 65 5.42 5.08 6.63
N VAL A 66 5.93 4.05 5.96
CA VAL A 66 6.80 4.21 4.79
C VAL A 66 6.00 4.64 3.55
N PRO A 67 6.58 5.37 2.58
CA PRO A 67 5.82 6.09 1.55
C PRO A 67 5.34 5.23 0.37
N PHE A 68 5.40 3.90 0.45
CA PHE A 68 5.20 3.02 -0.69
C PHE A 68 3.76 2.94 -1.22
N TYR A 69 2.75 3.36 -0.46
CA TYR A 69 1.39 3.61 -0.94
C TYR A 69 1.05 5.10 -1.09
N GLY A 70 1.86 6.00 -0.52
CA GLY A 70 1.60 7.43 -0.53
C GLY A 70 0.38 7.87 0.28
N GLN A 71 -0.06 7.06 1.25
CA GLN A 71 -1.32 7.28 1.99
C GLN A 71 -1.14 7.88 3.40
N GLY A 72 0.09 8.13 3.85
CA GLY A 72 0.33 8.68 5.19
C GLY A 72 -0.39 10.01 5.45
N MET A 73 -0.28 10.96 4.51
CA MET A 73 -0.96 12.25 4.59
C MET A 73 -2.50 12.09 4.57
N ASN A 74 -3.03 11.24 3.71
CA ASN A 74 -4.46 10.98 3.64
C ASN A 74 -5.00 10.40 4.95
N SER A 75 -4.28 9.46 5.55
CA SER A 75 -4.61 8.88 6.85
C SER A 75 -4.59 9.92 7.96
N GLY A 76 -3.61 10.83 7.96
CA GLY A 76 -3.55 11.93 8.93
C GLY A 76 -4.73 12.91 8.79
N PHE A 77 -5.14 13.24 7.56
CA PHE A 77 -6.33 14.06 7.35
C PHE A 77 -7.63 13.34 7.75
N GLU A 78 -7.69 12.04 7.54
CA GLU A 78 -8.82 11.23 8.02
C GLU A 78 -8.88 11.20 9.55
N ASP A 79 -7.75 11.13 10.23
CA ASP A 79 -7.69 11.27 11.68
C ASP A 79 -8.30 12.60 12.15
N CYS A 80 -7.95 13.70 11.49
CA CYS A 80 -8.51 15.02 11.80
C CYS A 80 -10.02 15.05 11.60
N ARG A 81 -10.53 14.45 10.52
CA ARG A 81 -11.98 14.36 10.24
C ARG A 81 -12.69 13.56 11.32
N ILE A 82 -12.19 12.38 11.64
CA ILE A 82 -12.79 11.50 12.67
C ILE A 82 -12.73 12.15 14.05
N MET A 83 -11.60 12.77 14.41
CA MET A 83 -11.50 13.50 15.68
C MET A 83 -12.57 14.59 15.78
N ASN A 84 -12.78 15.36 14.71
CA ASN A 84 -13.81 16.41 14.68
C ASN A 84 -15.24 15.83 14.80
N GLU A 85 -15.53 14.71 14.13
CA GLU A 85 -16.82 14.03 14.26
C GLU A 85 -17.07 13.55 15.69
N LEU A 86 -16.07 12.97 16.34
CA LEU A 86 -16.13 12.51 17.73
C LEU A 86 -16.28 13.68 18.73
N MET A 87 -15.66 14.85 18.45
CA MET A 87 -15.86 16.04 19.27
C MET A 87 -17.32 16.50 19.26
N ILE A 88 -17.97 16.46 18.11
CA ILE A 88 -19.39 16.81 17.96
C ILE A 88 -20.27 15.78 18.65
N GLU A 89 -20.02 14.49 18.42
CA GLU A 89 -20.82 13.38 18.97
C GLU A 89 -20.79 13.33 20.51
N HIS A 90 -19.63 13.56 21.10
CA HIS A 90 -19.42 13.45 22.54
C HIS A 90 -19.44 14.77 23.31
N ASN A 91 -19.91 15.89 22.68
CA ASN A 91 -20.00 17.19 23.33
C ASN A 91 -18.70 17.61 24.06
N GLU A 92 -17.54 17.43 23.41
CA GLU A 92 -16.22 17.74 23.95
C GLU A 92 -15.82 16.96 25.23
N ASP A 93 -16.43 15.81 25.48
CA ASP A 93 -15.98 14.86 26.50
C ASP A 93 -14.68 14.17 26.02
N TRP A 94 -13.56 14.81 26.28
CA TRP A 94 -12.26 14.38 25.76
C TRP A 94 -11.82 12.97 26.16
N GLU A 95 -12.26 12.47 27.30
CA GLU A 95 -11.94 11.10 27.72
C GLU A 95 -12.63 10.08 26.80
N LYS A 96 -13.90 10.32 26.49
CA LYS A 96 -14.64 9.47 25.54
C LYS A 96 -14.10 9.62 24.11
N ILE A 97 -13.82 10.86 23.68
CA ILE A 97 -13.29 11.16 22.35
C ILE A 97 -11.99 10.41 22.10
N PHE A 98 -11.02 10.51 23.02
CA PHE A 98 -9.73 9.86 22.84
C PHE A 98 -9.85 8.34 22.80
N LYS A 99 -10.68 7.76 23.67
CA LYS A 99 -10.93 6.31 23.69
C LYS A 99 -11.61 5.83 22.41
N ALA A 100 -12.61 6.56 21.92
CA ALA A 100 -13.29 6.24 20.67
C ALA A 100 -12.35 6.39 19.46
N PHE A 101 -11.55 7.45 19.43
CA PHE A 101 -10.56 7.70 18.39
C PHE A 101 -9.54 6.54 18.29
N GLU A 102 -8.94 6.14 19.40
CA GLU A 102 -8.01 5.01 19.42
C GLU A 102 -8.66 3.72 18.91
N THR A 103 -9.88 3.43 19.37
CA THR A 103 -10.60 2.22 18.96
C THR A 103 -10.89 2.20 17.47
N LEU A 104 -11.26 3.34 16.89
CA LEU A 104 -11.58 3.45 15.48
C LEU A 104 -10.35 3.46 14.58
N ARG A 105 -9.31 4.23 14.97
CA ARG A 105 -8.20 4.53 14.08
C ARG A 105 -6.98 3.60 14.22
N LYS A 106 -6.79 3.01 15.40
CA LYS A 106 -5.66 2.10 15.61
C LYS A 106 -5.60 0.93 14.62
N PRO A 107 -6.72 0.23 14.34
CA PRO A 107 -6.69 -0.84 13.34
C PRO A 107 -6.31 -0.32 11.94
N ASP A 108 -6.76 0.88 11.56
CA ASP A 108 -6.46 1.45 10.24
C ASP A 108 -5.01 1.94 10.14
N GLY A 109 -4.47 2.54 11.22
CA GLY A 109 -3.06 2.90 11.28
C GLY A 109 -2.15 1.68 11.12
N ASP A 110 -2.46 0.59 11.84
CA ASP A 110 -1.72 -0.67 11.72
C ASP A 110 -1.87 -1.29 10.31
N GLY A 111 -3.11 -1.31 9.79
CA GLY A 111 -3.39 -1.83 8.46
C GLY A 111 -2.65 -1.07 7.36
N LEU A 112 -2.60 0.27 7.45
CA LEU A 112 -1.84 1.09 6.50
C LEU A 112 -0.34 0.81 6.57
N GLN A 113 0.20 0.62 7.77
CA GLN A 113 1.62 0.28 7.95
C GLN A 113 1.96 -1.08 7.33
N ASP A 114 1.10 -2.08 7.55
CA ASP A 114 1.26 -3.42 6.98
C ASP A 114 1.14 -3.39 5.44
N LEU A 115 0.16 -2.65 4.90
CA LEU A 115 0.01 -2.39 3.46
C LEU A 115 1.27 -1.75 2.86
N SER A 116 1.77 -0.69 3.50
CA SER A 116 2.93 0.04 3.01
C SER A 116 4.19 -0.82 3.02
N LEU A 117 4.38 -1.64 4.05
CA LEU A 117 5.48 -2.58 4.14
C LEU A 117 5.35 -3.70 3.11
N TYR A 118 4.15 -4.24 2.92
CA TYR A 118 3.87 -5.23 1.87
C TYR A 118 4.24 -4.67 0.48
N ASN A 119 3.80 -3.44 0.17
CA ASN A 119 4.11 -2.82 -1.11
C ASN A 119 5.61 -2.52 -1.30
N TYR A 120 6.32 -2.24 -0.22
CA TYR A 120 7.80 -2.15 -0.26
C TYR A 120 8.42 -3.46 -0.76
N TYR A 121 8.00 -4.60 -0.22
CA TYR A 121 8.51 -5.89 -0.69
C TYR A 121 8.11 -6.18 -2.14
N VAL A 122 6.86 -5.82 -2.52
CA VAL A 122 6.41 -5.94 -3.91
C VAL A 122 7.33 -5.15 -4.85
N MET A 123 7.59 -3.89 -4.54
CA MET A 123 8.41 -3.00 -5.38
C MET A 123 9.88 -3.40 -5.41
N ARG A 124 10.41 -3.91 -4.29
CA ARG A 124 11.82 -4.30 -4.18
C ARG A 124 12.11 -5.66 -4.82
N ASP A 125 11.25 -6.65 -4.58
CA ASP A 125 11.57 -8.05 -4.83
C ASP A 125 10.71 -8.67 -5.94
N TYR A 126 9.40 -8.35 -6.01
CA TYR A 126 8.46 -9.12 -6.83
C TYR A 126 8.23 -8.56 -8.23
N VAL A 127 8.51 -7.28 -8.47
CA VAL A 127 8.26 -6.65 -9.79
C VAL A 127 9.12 -7.22 -10.92
N ALA A 128 10.18 -7.95 -10.61
CA ALA A 128 11.01 -8.67 -11.58
C ALA A 128 10.64 -10.16 -11.71
N ASP A 129 9.72 -10.67 -10.88
CA ASP A 129 9.30 -12.07 -10.93
C ASP A 129 8.22 -12.28 -12.01
N PRO A 130 8.48 -13.12 -13.03
CA PRO A 130 7.52 -13.41 -14.10
C PRO A 130 6.20 -14.02 -13.61
N GLU A 131 6.22 -14.81 -12.52
CA GLU A 131 4.99 -15.39 -11.95
C GLU A 131 4.14 -14.31 -11.27
N PHE A 132 4.77 -13.43 -10.50
CA PHE A 132 4.08 -12.30 -9.91
C PHE A 132 3.47 -11.37 -10.98
N LEU A 133 4.22 -11.07 -12.05
CA LEU A 133 3.70 -10.25 -13.15
C LEU A 133 2.53 -10.92 -13.88
N LEU A 134 2.56 -12.24 -14.05
CA LEU A 134 1.45 -13.00 -14.60
C LEU A 134 0.24 -12.95 -13.67
N GLN A 135 0.44 -13.13 -12.36
CA GLN A 135 -0.62 -12.98 -11.36
C GLN A 135 -1.30 -11.61 -11.47
N LYS A 136 -0.53 -10.52 -11.54
CA LYS A 136 -1.09 -9.17 -11.64
C LYS A 136 -1.85 -8.92 -12.94
N LYS A 137 -1.41 -9.50 -14.05
CA LYS A 137 -2.17 -9.48 -15.32
C LYS A 137 -3.47 -10.25 -15.21
N PHE A 138 -3.46 -11.40 -14.55
CA PHE A 138 -4.64 -12.24 -14.33
C PHE A 138 -5.65 -11.51 -13.44
N GLU A 139 -5.22 -10.94 -12.31
CA GLU A 139 -6.04 -10.09 -11.43
C GLU A 139 -6.71 -8.93 -12.18
N LEU A 140 -5.95 -8.26 -13.05
CA LEU A 140 -6.48 -7.17 -13.86
C LEU A 140 -7.54 -7.65 -14.84
N ARG A 141 -7.38 -8.85 -15.42
CA ARG A 141 -8.38 -9.45 -16.33
C ARG A 141 -9.66 -9.79 -15.59
N ILE A 142 -9.56 -10.38 -14.39
CA ILE A 142 -10.70 -10.65 -13.51
C ILE A 142 -11.44 -9.34 -13.18
N SER A 143 -10.73 -8.32 -12.76
CA SER A 143 -11.31 -7.01 -12.42
C SER A 143 -12.02 -6.34 -13.60
N LYS A 144 -11.57 -6.57 -14.83
CA LYS A 144 -12.24 -6.06 -16.04
C LYS A 144 -13.54 -6.82 -16.36
N LEU A 145 -13.55 -8.14 -16.15
CA LEU A 145 -14.73 -8.97 -16.43
C LEU A 145 -15.77 -8.90 -15.30
N TYR A 146 -15.31 -8.74 -14.06
CA TYR A 146 -16.14 -8.73 -12.87
C TYR A 146 -15.76 -7.59 -11.92
N PRO A 147 -15.91 -6.32 -12.33
CA PRO A 147 -15.51 -5.16 -11.52
C PRO A 147 -16.27 -5.07 -10.20
N GLU A 148 -17.48 -5.60 -10.13
CA GLU A 148 -18.31 -5.65 -8.93
C GLU A 148 -17.92 -6.79 -7.96
N LYS A 149 -17.12 -7.77 -8.43
CA LYS A 149 -16.75 -8.97 -7.66
C LYS A 149 -15.27 -9.02 -7.29
N TYR A 150 -14.46 -8.21 -7.94
CA TYR A 150 -13.02 -8.18 -7.71
C TYR A 150 -12.45 -6.75 -7.86
N LEU A 151 -11.98 -6.19 -6.77
CA LEU A 151 -11.27 -4.92 -6.76
C LEU A 151 -9.81 -5.16 -6.34
N PRO A 152 -8.81 -4.91 -7.22
CA PRO A 152 -7.40 -5.07 -6.88
C PRO A 152 -7.00 -4.29 -5.63
N LEU A 153 -6.15 -4.86 -4.79
CA LEU A 153 -5.72 -4.26 -3.51
C LEU A 153 -5.23 -2.81 -3.66
N TYR A 154 -4.44 -2.53 -4.71
CA TYR A 154 -3.98 -1.17 -4.97
C TYR A 154 -5.15 -0.19 -5.19
N SER A 155 -6.19 -0.63 -5.88
CA SER A 155 -7.39 0.18 -6.12
C SER A 155 -8.22 0.36 -4.85
N GLN A 156 -8.30 -0.66 -4.00
CA GLN A 156 -8.96 -0.54 -2.69
C GLN A 156 -8.31 0.55 -1.83
N VAL A 157 -6.98 0.57 -1.78
CA VAL A 157 -6.21 1.49 -0.93
C VAL A 157 -6.15 2.90 -1.51
N SER A 158 -5.96 3.03 -2.84
CA SER A 158 -5.63 4.32 -3.47
C SER A 158 -6.83 5.05 -4.07
N PHE A 159 -7.90 4.33 -4.43
CA PHE A 159 -9.02 4.89 -5.19
C PHE A 159 -10.40 4.57 -4.58
N SER A 160 -10.44 4.18 -3.31
CA SER A 160 -11.70 3.94 -2.59
C SER A 160 -11.65 4.51 -1.17
N ASN A 161 -12.80 4.49 -0.50
CA ASN A 161 -12.94 4.86 0.91
C ASN A 161 -12.97 3.62 1.83
N ILE A 162 -12.51 2.46 1.34
CA ILE A 162 -12.39 1.25 2.16
C ILE A 162 -11.35 1.52 3.25
N ARG A 163 -11.69 1.19 4.49
CA ARG A 163 -10.76 1.33 5.62
C ARG A 163 -9.50 0.52 5.39
N TYR A 164 -8.35 1.06 5.75
CA TYR A 164 -7.05 0.40 5.51
C TYR A 164 -6.95 -0.98 6.15
N SER A 165 -7.51 -1.17 7.35
CA SER A 165 -7.58 -2.47 8.02
C SER A 165 -8.39 -3.49 7.22
N VAL A 166 -9.51 -3.07 6.64
CA VAL A 166 -10.38 -3.91 5.80
C VAL A 166 -9.70 -4.21 4.47
N ALA A 167 -9.11 -3.20 3.83
CA ALA A 167 -8.38 -3.37 2.58
C ALA A 167 -7.21 -4.36 2.73
N TYR A 168 -6.47 -4.27 3.84
CA TYR A 168 -5.38 -5.22 4.13
C TYR A 168 -5.90 -6.65 4.27
N ALA A 169 -6.90 -6.89 5.12
CA ALA A 169 -7.44 -8.21 5.35
C ALA A 169 -8.00 -8.83 4.05
N LYS A 170 -8.89 -8.10 3.36
CA LYS A 170 -9.48 -8.55 2.09
C LYS A 170 -8.44 -8.74 0.99
N GLY A 171 -7.44 -7.86 0.91
CA GLY A 171 -6.35 -7.98 -0.06
C GLY A 171 -5.52 -9.23 0.13
N MET A 172 -5.23 -9.61 1.38
CA MET A 172 -4.50 -10.86 1.66
C MET A 172 -5.35 -12.10 1.35
N GLU A 173 -6.65 -12.07 1.62
CA GLU A 173 -7.58 -13.14 1.23
C GLU A 173 -7.67 -13.29 -0.30
N GLN A 174 -7.76 -12.17 -1.02
CA GLN A 174 -7.77 -12.17 -2.48
C GLN A 174 -6.46 -12.72 -3.07
N ASP A 175 -5.32 -12.30 -2.52
CA ASP A 175 -4.00 -12.79 -2.97
C ASP A 175 -3.87 -14.31 -2.78
N ALA A 176 -4.29 -14.82 -1.62
CA ALA A 176 -4.28 -16.25 -1.35
C ALA A 176 -5.19 -17.02 -2.32
N PHE A 177 -6.39 -16.50 -2.58
CA PHE A 177 -7.34 -17.11 -3.52
C PHE A 177 -6.82 -17.14 -4.96
N ILE A 178 -6.22 -16.04 -5.44
CA ILE A 178 -5.64 -16.00 -6.79
C ILE A 178 -4.46 -16.98 -6.91
N LYS A 179 -3.62 -17.07 -5.90
CA LYS A 179 -2.52 -18.06 -5.85
C LYS A 179 -3.05 -19.50 -5.90
N GLU A 180 -4.15 -19.78 -5.21
CA GLU A 180 -4.81 -21.10 -5.27
C GLU A 180 -5.30 -21.41 -6.69
N ILE A 181 -5.96 -20.47 -7.37
CA ILE A 181 -6.38 -20.64 -8.76
C ILE A 181 -5.16 -20.93 -9.65
N MET A 182 -4.10 -20.13 -9.53
CA MET A 182 -2.88 -20.30 -10.35
C MET A 182 -2.14 -21.60 -10.05
N ALA A 183 -2.22 -22.14 -8.85
CA ALA A 183 -1.65 -23.44 -8.50
C ALA A 183 -2.43 -24.62 -9.10
N ASN A 184 -3.74 -24.48 -9.28
CA ASN A 184 -4.62 -25.52 -9.79
C ASN A 184 -4.81 -25.47 -11.32
N HIS A 185 -4.45 -24.34 -11.96
CA HIS A 185 -4.64 -24.13 -13.40
C HIS A 185 -3.38 -23.53 -14.03
N ASP A 186 -2.98 -24.05 -15.21
CA ASP A 186 -1.86 -23.50 -15.97
C ASP A 186 -2.26 -22.17 -16.66
N ILE A 187 -2.38 -21.11 -15.86
CA ILE A 187 -2.75 -19.77 -16.34
C ILE A 187 -1.79 -19.30 -17.42
N ARG A 188 -0.49 -19.62 -17.31
CA ARG A 188 0.53 -19.19 -18.27
C ARG A 188 0.24 -19.68 -19.68
N SER A 189 -0.13 -20.95 -19.83
CA SER A 189 -0.40 -21.55 -21.16
C SER A 189 -1.69 -21.05 -21.79
N MET A 190 -2.69 -20.68 -20.98
CA MET A 190 -4.01 -20.27 -21.46
C MET A 190 -4.23 -18.75 -21.52
N PHE A 191 -3.31 -17.94 -21.01
CA PHE A 191 -3.52 -16.51 -20.77
C PHE A 191 -3.86 -15.71 -22.03
N GLU A 192 -3.26 -16.06 -23.18
CA GLU A 192 -3.48 -15.38 -24.46
C GLU A 192 -4.67 -15.98 -25.27
N SER A 193 -5.45 -16.89 -24.68
CA SER A 193 -6.60 -17.54 -25.32
C SER A 193 -7.91 -17.20 -24.60
N GLU A 194 -9.06 -17.48 -25.22
CA GLU A 194 -10.38 -17.35 -24.61
C GLU A 194 -10.59 -18.26 -23.41
N LYS A 195 -9.80 -19.33 -23.29
CA LYS A 195 -9.90 -20.30 -22.18
C LYS A 195 -9.70 -19.67 -20.80
N VAL A 196 -8.91 -18.62 -20.70
CA VAL A 196 -8.73 -17.92 -19.42
C VAL A 196 -10.00 -17.16 -19.03
N ASP A 197 -10.75 -16.61 -19.99
CA ASP A 197 -12.02 -15.94 -19.72
C ASP A 197 -13.09 -16.94 -19.33
N ASP A 198 -13.14 -18.10 -20.01
CA ASP A 198 -14.04 -19.21 -19.64
C ASP A 198 -13.78 -19.67 -18.21
N LEU A 199 -12.52 -19.84 -17.82
CA LEU A 199 -12.14 -20.18 -16.45
C LEU A 199 -12.56 -19.09 -15.44
N ILE A 200 -12.34 -17.82 -15.79
CA ILE A 200 -12.76 -16.72 -14.93
C ILE A 200 -14.29 -16.71 -14.78
N HIS A 201 -15.03 -16.95 -15.87
CA HIS A 201 -16.49 -17.05 -15.83
C HIS A 201 -16.95 -18.21 -14.96
N GLU A 202 -16.34 -19.39 -15.07
CA GLU A 202 -16.63 -20.55 -14.23
C GLU A 202 -16.45 -20.25 -12.74
N ILE A 203 -15.36 -19.57 -12.37
CA ILE A 203 -15.01 -19.28 -10.97
C ILE A 203 -15.82 -18.11 -10.39
N PHE A 204 -16.09 -17.06 -11.18
CA PHE A 204 -16.61 -15.79 -10.68
C PHE A 204 -18.10 -15.56 -10.96
N SER A 205 -18.77 -16.32 -11.88
CA SER A 205 -20.18 -16.13 -12.20
C SER A 205 -21.09 -16.22 -10.97
N ASP A 206 -20.87 -17.21 -10.12
CA ASP A 206 -21.68 -17.50 -8.94
C ASP A 206 -21.20 -16.84 -7.64
N ARG A 207 -20.08 -16.09 -7.69
CA ARG A 207 -19.61 -15.35 -6.52
C ARG A 207 -20.49 -14.12 -6.24
N GLU A 208 -20.68 -13.85 -4.96
CA GLU A 208 -21.35 -12.63 -4.53
C GLU A 208 -20.54 -11.37 -4.95
N ALA A 209 -21.24 -10.27 -5.16
CA ALA A 209 -20.59 -8.99 -5.42
C ALA A 209 -19.65 -8.62 -4.26
N TYR A 210 -18.54 -7.98 -4.59
CA TYR A 210 -17.60 -7.51 -3.59
C TYR A 210 -18.26 -6.39 -2.77
N ASP A 211 -18.49 -6.66 -1.50
CA ASP A 211 -19.06 -5.65 -0.61
C ASP A 211 -18.02 -4.56 -0.30
N LEU A 212 -18.10 -3.47 -1.06
CA LEU A 212 -17.25 -2.28 -0.90
C LEU A 212 -17.64 -1.43 0.30
N VAL A 213 -18.80 -1.70 0.92
CA VAL A 213 -19.47 -0.82 1.89
C VAL A 213 -19.50 -1.43 3.30
N SER A 214 -19.17 -2.69 3.48
CA SER A 214 -19.16 -3.27 4.83
C SER A 214 -18.02 -2.66 5.67
N ASN A 215 -18.47 -1.80 6.56
CA ASN A 215 -17.74 -1.06 7.59
C ASN A 215 -16.88 -1.95 8.50
#